data_7408b8d0eee7f85757a3015eab92a6d9
#
_entry.id   7408b8d0eee7f85757a3015eab92a6d9
#
_cell.length_a   1.000
_cell.length_b   1.000
_cell.length_c   1.000
_cell.angle_alpha   90.00
_cell.angle_beta   90.00
_cell.angle_gamma   90.00
#
_symmetry.space_group_name_H-M   'P 1'
#
loop_
_entity.id
_entity.type
_entity.pdbx_description
1 polymer ?
#
loop_
_entity_poly.entity_id
_entity_poly.type
_entity_poly.pdbx_seq_one_letter_code
_entity_poly.pdbx_strand_id
1 'polypeptide(L)'
;MKHKFHDAKGAGMIELLIAVAIIATSFFAIAQISIMALRAAGDRNDKAQALALTEEGVEAVRTIRDGSWTSGIAPLTFGSTYYAAVSGGKWTLTLSNPGVLQNKFTRTIILNNVSRDINDNIVAAGGTDDPKTKKAMVTVSWGSPVKNIQLITYIADILKN
;
A
#
# COMPACT_ATOMS: atom_id res chain seq x y z
N MET A 1 55.67 18.48 -59.07
CA MET A 1 55.03 18.02 -57.83
C MET A 1 53.53 17.95 -58.05
N LYS A 2 52.94 16.74 -58.14
CA LYS A 2 51.48 16.56 -58.24
C LYS A 2 50.96 16.33 -56.82
N HIS A 3 50.23 17.28 -56.27
CA HIS A 3 49.45 17.09 -55.07
C HIS A 3 48.26 16.17 -55.35
N LYS A 4 48.26 14.99 -54.79
CA LYS A 4 47.11 14.09 -54.74
C LYS A 4 46.11 14.68 -53.74
N PHE A 5 45.00 15.25 -54.22
CA PHE A 5 43.83 15.51 -53.36
C PHE A 5 43.23 14.14 -53.02
N HIS A 6 43.39 13.70 -51.82
CA HIS A 6 42.70 12.54 -51.30
C HIS A 6 41.21 12.88 -51.21
N ASP A 7 40.39 12.00 -51.74
CA ASP A 7 38.93 12.06 -51.71
C ASP A 7 38.40 12.07 -50.26
N ALA A 8 38.13 13.27 -49.75
CA ALA A 8 37.57 13.45 -48.41
C ALA A 8 36.05 13.18 -48.35
N LYS A 9 35.43 12.77 -49.47
CA LYS A 9 33.95 12.59 -49.57
C LYS A 9 33.39 11.40 -48.83
N GLY A 10 34.21 10.34 -48.57
CA GLY A 10 33.80 9.15 -47.83
C GLY A 10 33.84 9.32 -46.32
N ALA A 11 34.79 10.13 -45.81
CA ALA A 11 34.96 10.36 -44.37
C ALA A 11 33.74 11.15 -43.76
N GLY A 12 33.23 12.13 -44.45
CA GLY A 12 32.07 12.92 -43.99
C GLY A 12 30.77 12.13 -43.90
N MET A 13 30.55 11.13 -44.74
CA MET A 13 29.36 10.25 -44.64
C MET A 13 29.42 9.34 -43.40
N ILE A 14 30.57 8.80 -43.09
CA ILE A 14 30.76 7.95 -41.91
C ILE A 14 30.61 8.77 -40.63
N GLU A 15 31.13 9.98 -40.60
CA GLU A 15 31.01 10.91 -39.45
C GLU A 15 29.54 11.30 -39.22
N LEU A 16 28.80 11.60 -40.28
CA LEU A 16 27.36 11.88 -40.20
C LEU A 16 26.58 10.69 -39.65
N LEU A 17 26.84 9.47 -40.14
CA LEU A 17 26.20 8.25 -39.64
C LEU A 17 26.48 8.01 -38.15
N ILE A 18 27.72 8.21 -37.73
CA ILE A 18 28.11 8.06 -36.31
C ILE A 18 27.39 9.13 -35.47
N ALA A 19 27.36 10.39 -35.92
CA ALA A 19 26.69 11.48 -35.22
C ALA A 19 25.19 11.19 -35.06
N VAL A 20 24.50 10.76 -36.13
CA VAL A 20 23.10 10.39 -36.10
C VAL A 20 22.86 9.19 -35.16
N ALA A 21 23.73 8.18 -35.17
CA ALA A 21 23.61 7.03 -34.28
C ALA A 21 23.74 7.43 -32.79
N ILE A 22 24.69 8.32 -32.47
CA ILE A 22 24.88 8.85 -31.11
C ILE A 22 23.66 9.66 -30.65
N ILE A 23 23.14 10.53 -31.51
CA ILE A 23 21.95 11.32 -31.22
C ILE A 23 20.74 10.39 -31.01
N ALA A 24 20.52 9.43 -31.89
CA ALA A 24 19.39 8.50 -31.79
C ALA A 24 19.43 7.67 -30.51
N THR A 25 20.60 7.13 -30.15
CA THR A 25 20.75 6.38 -28.90
C THR A 25 20.55 7.24 -27.66
N SER A 26 21.01 8.50 -27.72
CA SER A 26 20.80 9.47 -26.61
C SER A 26 19.33 9.79 -26.43
N PHE A 27 18.58 10.05 -27.51
CA PHE A 27 17.14 10.26 -27.43
C PHE A 27 16.38 9.06 -26.87
N PHE A 28 16.76 7.86 -27.31
CA PHE A 28 16.19 6.62 -26.80
C PHE A 28 16.42 6.45 -25.29
N ALA A 29 17.64 6.72 -24.83
CA ALA A 29 17.98 6.66 -23.40
C ALA A 29 17.16 7.66 -22.56
N ILE A 30 17.02 8.90 -23.04
CA ILE A 30 16.21 9.93 -22.38
C ILE A 30 14.72 9.49 -22.30
N ALA A 31 14.18 8.95 -23.38
CA ALA A 31 12.81 8.46 -23.42
C ALA A 31 12.58 7.33 -22.40
N GLN A 32 13.50 6.38 -22.28
CA GLN A 32 13.44 5.29 -21.30
C GLN A 32 13.46 5.83 -19.86
N ILE A 33 14.36 6.77 -19.57
CA ILE A 33 14.44 7.40 -18.23
C ILE A 33 13.11 8.11 -17.90
N SER A 34 12.53 8.82 -18.87
CA SER A 34 11.26 9.52 -18.67
C SER A 34 10.11 8.56 -18.36
N ILE A 35 10.02 7.44 -19.07
CA ILE A 35 9.00 6.40 -18.79
C ILE A 35 9.21 5.80 -17.41
N MET A 36 10.44 5.50 -17.01
CA MET A 36 10.75 4.98 -15.68
C MET A 36 10.39 5.97 -14.57
N ALA A 37 10.67 7.26 -14.78
CA ALA A 37 10.32 8.31 -13.84
C ALA A 37 8.80 8.44 -13.65
N LEU A 38 8.03 8.38 -14.74
CA LEU A 38 6.56 8.42 -14.67
C LEU A 38 5.98 7.21 -13.94
N ARG A 39 6.51 6.01 -14.19
CA ARG A 39 6.10 4.78 -13.48
C ARG A 39 6.42 4.89 -11.99
N ALA A 40 7.62 5.36 -11.65
CA ALA A 40 8.01 5.54 -10.25
C ALA A 40 7.15 6.59 -9.52
N ALA A 41 6.77 7.67 -10.21
CA ALA A 41 5.85 8.67 -9.67
C ALA A 41 4.45 8.08 -9.43
N GLY A 42 3.93 7.29 -10.38
CA GLY A 42 2.67 6.57 -10.22
C GLY A 42 2.69 5.61 -9.02
N ASP A 43 3.74 4.81 -8.89
CA ASP A 43 3.90 3.88 -7.77
C ASP A 43 3.99 4.58 -6.40
N ARG A 44 4.63 5.74 -6.34
CA ARG A 44 4.68 6.55 -5.11
C ARG A 44 3.31 7.10 -4.73
N ASN A 45 2.56 7.59 -5.72
CA ASN A 45 1.20 8.08 -5.50
C ASN A 45 0.27 6.97 -4.99
N ASP A 46 0.33 5.79 -5.61
CA ASP A 46 -0.44 4.63 -5.17
C ASP A 46 -0.11 4.23 -3.72
N LYS A 47 1.17 4.21 -3.36
CA LYS A 47 1.59 3.93 -1.99
C LYS A 47 1.07 4.96 -0.99
N ALA A 48 1.11 6.25 -1.35
CA ALA A 48 0.61 7.31 -0.49
C ALA A 48 -0.91 7.19 -0.27
N GLN A 49 -1.67 6.90 -1.33
CA GLN A 49 -3.11 6.67 -1.24
C GLN A 49 -3.43 5.41 -0.42
N ALA A 50 -2.71 4.30 -0.66
CA ALA A 50 -2.88 3.07 0.11
C ALA A 50 -2.59 3.28 1.59
N LEU A 51 -1.55 4.06 1.94
CA LEU A 51 -1.23 4.40 3.33
C LEU A 51 -2.37 5.19 3.97
N ALA A 52 -2.86 6.25 3.32
CA ALA A 52 -3.98 7.04 3.81
C ALA A 52 -5.25 6.19 4.04
N LEU A 53 -5.56 5.28 3.09
CA LEU A 53 -6.69 4.34 3.24
C LEU A 53 -6.47 3.32 4.37
N THR A 54 -5.22 2.97 4.66
CA THR A 54 -4.89 2.07 5.78
C THR A 54 -5.06 2.80 7.12
N GLU A 55 -4.60 4.05 7.21
CA GLU A 55 -4.79 4.92 8.38
C GLU A 55 -6.27 5.18 8.64
N GLU A 56 -7.05 5.51 7.60
CA GLU A 56 -8.50 5.63 7.70
C GLU A 56 -9.15 4.35 8.24
N GLY A 57 -8.68 3.17 7.81
CA GLY A 57 -9.14 1.89 8.33
C GLY A 57 -8.84 1.70 9.82
N VAL A 58 -7.67 2.13 10.28
CA VAL A 58 -7.30 2.12 11.71
C VAL A 58 -8.21 3.05 12.50
N GLU A 59 -8.47 4.26 11.99
CA GLU A 59 -9.37 5.22 12.65
C GLU A 59 -10.82 4.73 12.66
N ALA A 60 -11.29 4.03 11.61
CA ALA A 60 -12.59 3.39 11.60
C ALA A 60 -12.72 2.37 12.76
N VAL A 61 -11.72 1.51 12.95
CA VAL A 61 -11.71 0.54 14.05
C VAL A 61 -11.71 1.24 15.42
N ARG A 62 -10.93 2.31 15.58
CA ARG A 62 -10.89 3.11 16.81
C ARG A 62 -12.25 3.75 17.09
N THR A 63 -12.85 4.36 16.07
CA THR A 63 -14.18 4.99 16.21
C THR A 63 -15.25 3.97 16.60
N ILE A 64 -15.22 2.76 16.03
CA ILE A 64 -16.16 1.68 16.40
C ILE A 64 -15.94 1.27 17.86
N ARG A 65 -14.69 1.08 18.29
CA ARG A 65 -14.33 0.80 19.69
C ARG A 65 -14.84 1.88 20.64
N ASP A 66 -14.61 3.14 20.29
CA ASP A 66 -14.97 4.29 21.13
C ASP A 66 -16.50 4.49 21.20
N GLY A 67 -17.21 4.11 20.14
CA GLY A 67 -18.66 4.11 20.12
C GLY A 67 -19.27 3.11 21.11
N SER A 68 -18.80 1.86 21.07
CA SER A 68 -19.12 0.82 22.06
C SER A 68 -18.25 -0.41 21.81
N TRP A 69 -17.52 -0.85 22.84
CA TRP A 69 -16.81 -2.13 22.80
C TRP A 69 -17.79 -3.30 22.73
N THR A 70 -18.79 -3.27 23.59
CA THR A 70 -19.75 -4.39 23.77
C THR A 70 -20.56 -4.67 22.51
N SER A 71 -20.96 -3.66 21.74
CA SER A 71 -21.74 -3.83 20.51
C SER A 71 -20.92 -3.77 19.23
N GLY A 72 -19.76 -3.09 19.24
CA GLY A 72 -18.96 -2.84 18.06
C GLY A 72 -17.80 -3.82 17.83
N ILE A 73 -17.16 -4.28 18.90
CA ILE A 73 -15.94 -5.13 18.81
C ILE A 73 -16.19 -6.53 19.39
N ALA A 74 -16.76 -6.63 20.59
CA ALA A 74 -16.91 -7.91 21.28
C ALA A 74 -17.73 -8.97 20.51
N PRO A 75 -18.77 -8.64 19.72
CA PRO A 75 -19.55 -9.63 18.98
C PRO A 75 -18.87 -10.14 17.73
N LEU A 76 -17.72 -9.58 17.30
CA LEU A 76 -17.06 -9.94 16.06
C LEU A 76 -16.39 -11.31 16.17
N THR A 77 -16.39 -12.07 15.08
CA THR A 77 -15.64 -13.33 14.98
C THR A 77 -14.16 -13.02 14.71
N PHE A 78 -13.30 -13.24 15.71
CA PHE A 78 -11.88 -12.95 15.58
C PHE A 78 -11.21 -13.92 14.59
N GLY A 79 -10.23 -13.39 13.81
CA GLY A 79 -9.59 -14.09 12.70
C GLY A 79 -10.34 -13.98 11.38
N SER A 80 -11.59 -13.51 11.37
CA SER A 80 -12.35 -13.29 10.13
C SER A 80 -11.93 -11.99 9.44
N THR A 81 -12.10 -11.97 8.10
CA THR A 81 -11.86 -10.77 7.29
C THR A 81 -13.09 -9.88 7.29
N TYR A 82 -12.91 -8.66 7.74
CA TYR A 82 -13.91 -7.61 7.74
C TYR A 82 -13.57 -6.49 6.77
N TYR A 83 -14.59 -5.71 6.43
CA TYR A 83 -14.50 -4.51 5.62
C TYR A 83 -15.12 -3.36 6.39
N ALA A 84 -14.44 -2.20 6.44
CA ALA A 84 -15.02 -1.00 7.02
C ALA A 84 -16.03 -0.39 6.05
N ALA A 85 -17.22 -0.15 6.54
CA ALA A 85 -18.32 0.49 5.84
C ALA A 85 -18.94 1.59 6.69
N VAL A 86 -19.65 2.53 6.07
CA VAL A 86 -20.42 3.54 6.77
C VAL A 86 -21.90 3.20 6.66
N SER A 87 -22.56 3.05 7.79
CA SER A 87 -23.99 2.78 7.87
C SER A 87 -24.65 3.74 8.89
N GLY A 88 -25.68 4.46 8.47
CA GLY A 88 -26.33 5.45 9.33
C GLY A 88 -25.39 6.55 9.83
N GLY A 89 -24.39 6.94 9.04
CA GLY A 89 -23.39 7.95 9.42
C GLY A 89 -22.33 7.49 10.41
N LYS A 90 -22.28 6.18 10.72
CA LYS A 90 -21.30 5.59 11.64
C LYS A 90 -20.46 4.52 10.94
N TRP A 91 -19.21 4.38 11.36
CA TRP A 91 -18.36 3.27 10.94
C TRP A 91 -18.88 1.94 11.49
N THR A 92 -18.88 0.93 10.64
CA THR A 92 -19.23 -0.45 10.98
C THR A 92 -18.27 -1.42 10.32
N LEU A 93 -18.11 -2.63 10.87
CA LEU A 93 -17.39 -3.73 10.26
C LEU A 93 -18.37 -4.75 9.71
N THR A 94 -18.23 -5.08 8.43
CA THR A 94 -19.08 -6.06 7.73
C THR A 94 -18.23 -7.18 7.13
N LEU A 95 -18.80 -8.37 7.01
CA LEU A 95 -18.19 -9.49 6.28
C LEU A 95 -18.39 -9.37 4.76
N SER A 96 -19.37 -8.57 4.33
CA SER A 96 -19.63 -8.33 2.91
C SER A 96 -18.61 -7.34 2.36
N ASN A 97 -17.92 -7.73 1.29
CA ASN A 97 -16.99 -6.84 0.59
C ASN A 97 -17.76 -5.72 -0.11
N PRO A 98 -17.56 -4.44 0.25
CA PRO A 98 -18.26 -3.30 -0.37
C PRO A 98 -17.73 -2.97 -1.77
N GLY A 99 -16.75 -3.70 -2.26
CA GLY A 99 -16.07 -3.42 -3.52
C GLY A 99 -14.73 -2.72 -3.36
N VAL A 100 -14.22 -2.22 -4.47
CA VAL A 100 -12.93 -1.54 -4.49
C VAL A 100 -13.07 -0.05 -4.16
N LEU A 101 -12.17 0.46 -3.32
CA LEU A 101 -12.05 1.86 -2.98
C LEU A 101 -11.30 2.60 -4.10
N GLN A 102 -11.78 3.79 -4.49
CA GLN A 102 -11.16 4.62 -5.54
C GLN A 102 -10.86 3.82 -6.83
N ASN A 103 -11.73 2.86 -7.17
CA ASN A 103 -11.61 1.96 -8.33
C ASN A 103 -10.31 1.15 -8.42
N LYS A 104 -9.55 1.01 -7.33
CA LYS A 104 -8.22 0.40 -7.35
C LYS A 104 -7.85 -0.39 -6.11
N PHE A 105 -8.27 0.04 -4.91
CA PHE A 105 -7.78 -0.47 -3.64
C PHE A 105 -8.80 -1.37 -2.97
N THR A 106 -8.33 -2.44 -2.34
CA THR A 106 -9.16 -3.27 -1.45
C THR A 106 -8.60 -3.17 -0.04
N ARG A 107 -9.44 -2.74 0.91
CA ARG A 107 -9.10 -2.64 2.33
C ARG A 107 -9.75 -3.76 3.10
N THR A 108 -8.96 -4.53 3.83
CA THR A 108 -9.39 -5.60 4.72
C THR A 108 -8.94 -5.33 6.15
N ILE A 109 -9.73 -5.79 7.11
CA ILE A 109 -9.48 -5.65 8.54
C ILE A 109 -9.63 -7.01 9.20
N ILE A 110 -8.64 -7.44 9.95
CA ILE A 110 -8.69 -8.67 10.73
C ILE A 110 -8.42 -8.32 12.19
N LEU A 111 -9.31 -8.78 13.07
CA LEU A 111 -9.16 -8.64 14.50
C LEU A 111 -8.76 -10.00 15.09
N ASN A 112 -7.69 -10.03 15.87
CA ASN A 112 -7.21 -11.25 16.54
C ASN A 112 -7.20 -11.06 18.04
N ASN A 113 -7.34 -12.16 18.78
CA ASN A 113 -7.12 -12.19 20.20
C ASN A 113 -5.68 -11.84 20.55
N VAL A 114 -5.49 -11.37 21.76
CA VAL A 114 -4.20 -11.03 22.34
C VAL A 114 -4.01 -11.84 23.62
N SER A 115 -2.81 -12.42 23.79
CA SER A 115 -2.44 -13.09 25.03
C SER A 115 -1.39 -12.29 25.78
N ARG A 116 -1.44 -12.35 27.14
CA ARG A 116 -0.47 -11.70 28.02
C ARG A 116 0.27 -12.71 28.86
N ASP A 117 1.54 -12.44 29.12
CA ASP A 117 2.36 -13.20 30.07
C ASP A 117 2.06 -12.79 31.52
N ILE A 118 2.77 -13.43 32.49
CA ILE A 118 2.63 -13.16 33.91
C ILE A 118 3.01 -11.71 34.28
N ASN A 119 3.78 -11.02 33.44
CA ASN A 119 4.20 -9.64 33.65
C ASN A 119 3.30 -8.64 32.89
N ASP A 120 2.16 -9.09 32.40
CA ASP A 120 1.19 -8.30 31.62
C ASP A 120 1.71 -7.82 30.25
N ASN A 121 2.80 -8.40 29.73
CA ASN A 121 3.28 -8.12 28.39
C ASN A 121 2.47 -8.89 27.35
N ILE A 122 2.22 -8.24 26.19
CA ILE A 122 1.62 -8.91 25.04
C ILE A 122 2.63 -9.89 24.44
N VAL A 123 2.22 -11.15 24.31
CA VAL A 123 3.06 -12.24 23.78
C VAL A 123 2.41 -12.87 22.55
N ALA A 124 3.26 -13.35 21.63
CA ALA A 124 2.81 -13.98 20.38
C ALA A 124 2.30 -15.41 20.59
N ALA A 125 2.82 -16.11 21.60
CA ALA A 125 2.46 -17.48 21.94
C ALA A 125 2.64 -17.70 23.45
N GLY A 126 1.84 -18.62 24.01
CA GLY A 126 1.77 -18.81 25.46
C GLY A 126 1.05 -17.64 26.13
N GLY A 127 0.84 -17.72 27.43
CA GLY A 127 0.14 -16.69 28.18
C GLY A 127 -1.38 -16.90 28.25
N THR A 128 -2.05 -15.95 28.88
CA THR A 128 -3.51 -15.96 29.09
C THR A 128 -4.18 -15.03 28.10
N ASP A 129 -5.32 -15.44 27.54
CA ASP A 129 -6.11 -14.60 26.61
C ASP A 129 -6.58 -13.33 27.33
N ASP A 130 -6.39 -12.18 26.66
CA ASP A 130 -6.89 -10.88 27.15
C ASP A 130 -8.17 -10.55 26.37
N PRO A 131 -9.36 -10.75 26.96
CA PRO A 131 -10.62 -10.50 26.28
C PRO A 131 -10.85 -9.00 25.99
N LYS A 132 -10.16 -8.12 26.73
CA LYS A 132 -10.32 -6.67 26.65
C LYS A 132 -9.34 -6.00 25.69
N THR A 133 -8.43 -6.75 25.09
CA THR A 133 -7.49 -6.24 24.09
C THR A 133 -7.58 -7.06 22.81
N LYS A 134 -7.60 -6.40 21.66
CA LYS A 134 -7.56 -7.04 20.35
C LYS A 134 -6.47 -6.42 19.49
N LYS A 135 -5.81 -7.27 18.70
CA LYS A 135 -4.86 -6.86 17.68
C LYS A 135 -5.63 -6.64 16.38
N ALA A 136 -5.67 -5.41 15.90
CA ALA A 136 -6.27 -5.06 14.63
C ALA A 136 -5.18 -4.96 13.55
N MET A 137 -5.37 -5.69 12.45
CA MET A 137 -4.54 -5.65 11.26
C MET A 137 -5.36 -5.06 10.12
N VAL A 138 -4.97 -3.90 9.63
CA VAL A 138 -5.59 -3.24 8.48
C VAL A 138 -4.65 -3.38 7.30
N THR A 139 -5.13 -3.98 6.21
CA THR A 139 -4.35 -4.20 4.99
C THR A 139 -5.06 -3.55 3.82
N VAL A 140 -4.34 -2.75 3.05
CA VAL A 140 -4.79 -2.23 1.75
C VAL A 140 -3.95 -2.85 0.66
N SER A 141 -4.60 -3.46 -0.32
CA SER A 141 -3.96 -4.12 -1.46
C SER A 141 -4.40 -3.49 -2.78
N TRP A 142 -3.50 -3.50 -3.77
CA TRP A 142 -3.76 -2.98 -5.12
C TRP A 142 -2.81 -3.57 -6.16
N GLY A 143 -3.16 -3.39 -7.45
CA GLY A 143 -2.29 -3.68 -8.59
C GLY A 143 -2.13 -5.15 -8.95
N SER A 144 -1.38 -5.39 -10.04
CA SER A 144 -0.97 -6.71 -10.51
C SER A 144 0.48 -6.63 -11.00
N PRO A 145 1.44 -7.31 -10.35
CA PRO A 145 1.27 -8.16 -9.17
C PRO A 145 0.77 -7.39 -7.95
N VAL A 146 0.11 -8.10 -7.03
CA VAL A 146 -0.50 -7.49 -5.85
C VAL A 146 0.56 -6.86 -4.95
N LYS A 147 0.39 -5.58 -4.69
CA LYS A 147 1.12 -4.80 -3.68
C LYS A 147 0.21 -4.59 -2.48
N ASN A 148 0.75 -4.45 -1.28
CA ASN A 148 -0.02 -4.14 -0.08
C ASN A 148 0.74 -3.26 0.89
N ILE A 149 -0.02 -2.57 1.75
CA ILE A 149 0.44 -1.89 2.96
C ILE A 149 -0.41 -2.43 4.11
N GLN A 150 0.23 -2.74 5.21
CA GLN A 150 -0.42 -3.22 6.42
C GLN A 150 -0.02 -2.36 7.61
N LEU A 151 -1.00 -1.94 8.39
CA LEU A 151 -0.80 -1.37 9.72
C LEU A 151 -1.38 -2.30 10.78
N ILE A 152 -0.65 -2.43 11.87
CA ILE A 152 -1.04 -3.22 13.04
C ILE A 152 -1.19 -2.25 14.21
N THR A 153 -2.33 -2.34 14.89
CA THR A 153 -2.58 -1.59 16.13
C THR A 153 -3.24 -2.50 17.16
N TYR A 154 -3.11 -2.14 18.41
CA TYR A 154 -3.85 -2.77 19.50
C TYR A 154 -4.96 -1.84 19.96
N ILE A 155 -6.14 -2.38 20.12
CA ILE A 155 -7.31 -1.68 20.66
C ILE A 155 -7.72 -2.34 21.95
N ALA A 156 -8.04 -1.55 22.95
CA ALA A 156 -8.47 -2.05 24.26
C ALA A 156 -9.81 -1.42 24.67
N ASP A 157 -10.55 -2.13 25.50
CA ASP A 157 -11.77 -1.66 26.16
C ASP A 157 -11.41 -0.68 27.29
N ILE A 158 -11.12 0.57 26.91
CA ILE A 158 -10.70 1.62 27.84
C ILE A 158 -11.89 2.38 28.44
N LEU A 159 -13.00 2.45 27.73
CA LEU A 159 -14.18 3.21 28.14
C LEU A 159 -15.17 2.36 28.97
N LYS A 160 -15.01 1.04 29.00
CA LYS A 160 -15.89 0.08 29.70
C LYS A 160 -17.36 0.25 29.34
N ASN A 161 -17.68 0.53 28.05
CA ASN A 161 -19.01 0.80 27.51
C ASN A 161 -19.51 -0.29 26.54
#